data_cab080a5842ef645202e81da6cd9b7bd
#
_entry.id   cab080a5842ef645202e81da6cd9b7bd
#
_cell.length_a   1.000
_cell.length_b   1.000
_cell.length_c   1.000
_cell.angle_alpha   90.00
_cell.angle_beta   90.00
_cell.angle_gamma   90.00
#
_symmetry.space_group_name_H-M   'P 1'
#
loop_
_entity.id
_entity.type
_entity.pdbx_description
1 polymer ?
#
loop_
_entity_poly.entity_id
_entity_poly.type
_entity_poly.pdbx_seq_one_letter_code
_entity_poly.pdbx_strand_id
1 'polypeptide(L)'
;MATTYEQITARALKPALLELDGISRETIEAHYKLYQGYVNKRNEILGKLDGVDLSSANQIYSDLRALKVDLTFAIGGIKNHEIYFEHLGGAGGDPSGLIADLIERDFGSVQDWRTDLKATGMAGRGWAWTAYDWDEGRLFNYVGDAQNSYPIWNATPLVALDVYEHAYFLDYQTDRASYIDAFFDNLDWSTVNDWVAKYQIQT
;
A
#
# COMPACT_ATOMS: atom_id res chain seq x y z
N MET A 1 29.00 -15.61 0.62
CA MET A 1 28.28 -16.01 1.85
C MET A 1 26.80 -15.82 1.55
N ALA A 2 26.04 -16.90 1.62
CA ALA A 2 24.58 -16.84 1.48
C ALA A 2 24.02 -16.06 2.66
N THR A 3 23.26 -15.02 2.39
CA THR A 3 22.53 -14.33 3.42
C THR A 3 21.30 -15.18 3.74
N THR A 4 21.32 -15.86 4.89
CA THR A 4 20.17 -16.64 5.34
C THR A 4 19.04 -15.66 5.67
N TYR A 5 18.01 -15.62 4.85
CA TYR A 5 16.80 -14.86 5.12
C TYR A 5 15.79 -15.72 5.85
N GLU A 6 15.26 -15.21 6.95
CA GLU A 6 14.14 -15.88 7.61
C GLU A 6 12.89 -15.84 6.71
N GLN A 7 12.16 -16.96 6.70
CA GLN A 7 10.85 -16.99 6.09
C GLN A 7 9.88 -16.18 6.95
N ILE A 8 8.99 -15.45 6.30
CA ILE A 8 7.92 -14.72 6.95
C ILE A 8 6.57 -15.38 6.65
N THR A 9 5.61 -15.12 7.51
CA THR A 9 4.21 -15.53 7.33
C THR A 9 3.34 -14.29 7.10
N ALA A 10 2.25 -14.46 6.36
CA ALA A 10 1.26 -13.40 6.19
C ALA A 10 0.68 -12.99 7.55
N ARG A 11 0.51 -11.69 7.78
CA ARG A 11 -0.22 -11.19 8.96
C ARG A 11 -1.66 -11.63 8.90
N ALA A 12 -2.26 -11.94 10.05
CA ALA A 12 -3.66 -12.31 10.11
C ALA A 12 -4.56 -11.15 9.66
N LEU A 13 -5.61 -11.48 8.94
CA LEU A 13 -6.63 -10.50 8.55
C LEU A 13 -7.40 -10.02 9.77
N LYS A 14 -7.57 -8.70 9.94
CA LYS A 14 -8.37 -8.14 11.02
C LYS A 14 -9.85 -8.49 10.82
N PRO A 15 -10.58 -8.93 11.86
CA PRO A 15 -12.02 -9.24 11.73
C PRO A 15 -12.87 -8.08 11.18
N ALA A 16 -12.55 -6.84 11.54
CA ALA A 16 -13.24 -5.64 11.06
C ALA A 16 -13.21 -5.49 9.52
N LEU A 17 -12.18 -6.00 8.86
CA LEU A 17 -12.10 -5.96 7.40
C LEU A 17 -13.14 -6.85 6.69
N LEU A 18 -13.75 -7.78 7.39
CA LEU A 18 -14.81 -8.64 6.85
C LEU A 18 -16.21 -8.00 6.94
N GLU A 19 -16.30 -6.78 7.48
CA GLU A 19 -17.54 -6.06 7.76
C GLU A 19 -17.48 -4.61 7.26
N LEU A 20 -16.65 -4.34 6.22
CA LEU A 20 -16.53 -3.00 5.63
C LEU A 20 -17.84 -2.58 4.95
N ASP A 21 -18.15 -1.30 5.01
CA ASP A 21 -19.27 -0.74 4.27
C ASP A 21 -18.88 -0.53 2.79
N GLY A 22 -19.70 -1.07 1.89
CA GLY A 22 -19.49 -0.95 0.44
C GLY A 22 -18.37 -1.83 -0.13
N ILE A 23 -17.54 -2.51 0.68
CA ILE A 23 -16.53 -3.46 0.20
C ILE A 23 -16.83 -4.84 0.78
N SER A 24 -17.19 -5.79 -0.08
CA SER A 24 -17.67 -7.09 0.36
C SER A 24 -16.60 -7.96 1.01
N ARG A 25 -17.04 -8.84 1.91
CA ARG A 25 -16.19 -9.91 2.46
C ARG A 25 -15.50 -10.72 1.37
N GLU A 26 -16.20 -11.04 0.28
CA GLU A 26 -15.66 -11.82 -0.84
C GLU A 26 -14.48 -11.09 -1.50
N THR A 27 -14.60 -9.79 -1.73
CA THR A 27 -13.53 -8.93 -2.24
C THR A 27 -12.33 -8.93 -1.29
N ILE A 28 -12.54 -8.72 0.00
CA ILE A 28 -11.46 -8.71 1.00
C ILE A 28 -10.78 -10.07 1.11
N GLU A 29 -11.50 -11.18 1.13
CA GLU A 29 -10.91 -12.51 1.19
C GLU A 29 -10.12 -12.86 -0.07
N ALA A 30 -10.60 -12.46 -1.26
CA ALA A 30 -9.87 -12.63 -2.52
C ALA A 30 -8.60 -11.77 -2.54
N HIS A 31 -8.70 -10.51 -2.12
CA HIS A 31 -7.58 -9.58 -2.02
C HIS A 31 -6.51 -10.07 -1.02
N TYR A 32 -6.93 -10.58 0.13
CA TYR A 32 -6.02 -11.16 1.13
C TYR A 32 -5.25 -12.38 0.59
N LYS A 33 -5.86 -13.21 -0.26
CA LYS A 33 -5.16 -14.32 -0.93
C LYS A 33 -4.02 -13.84 -1.82
N LEU A 34 -4.19 -12.70 -2.49
CA LEU A 34 -3.11 -12.09 -3.29
C LEU A 34 -1.94 -11.65 -2.40
N TYR A 35 -2.23 -11.01 -1.27
CA TYR A 35 -1.22 -10.66 -0.28
C TYR A 35 -0.45 -11.90 0.21
N GLN A 36 -1.15 -12.99 0.56
CA GLN A 36 -0.51 -14.25 0.92
C GLN A 36 0.37 -14.79 -0.21
N GLY A 37 -0.05 -14.61 -1.47
CA GLY A 37 0.73 -14.94 -2.66
C GLY A 37 2.07 -14.19 -2.72
N TYR A 38 2.08 -12.90 -2.40
CA TYR A 38 3.32 -12.10 -2.34
C TYR A 38 4.26 -12.58 -1.23
N VAL A 39 3.72 -12.92 -0.05
CA VAL A 39 4.51 -13.49 1.05
C VAL A 39 5.18 -14.79 0.63
N ASN A 40 4.41 -15.71 0.05
CA ASN A 40 4.93 -17.00 -0.42
C ASN A 40 5.98 -16.81 -1.51
N LYS A 41 5.73 -15.89 -2.46
CA LYS A 41 6.66 -15.63 -3.57
C LYS A 41 7.96 -14.98 -3.08
N ARG A 42 7.90 -14.04 -2.12
CA ARG A 42 9.10 -13.48 -1.47
C ARG A 42 9.96 -14.59 -0.85
N ASN A 43 9.35 -15.51 -0.11
CA ASN A 43 10.07 -16.61 0.53
C ASN A 43 10.69 -17.56 -0.50
N GLU A 44 9.96 -17.89 -1.57
CA GLU A 44 10.46 -18.71 -2.68
C GLU A 44 11.67 -18.06 -3.37
N ILE A 45 11.58 -16.78 -3.72
CA ILE A 45 12.64 -16.04 -4.40
C ILE A 45 13.91 -15.99 -3.56
N LEU A 46 13.77 -15.71 -2.26
CA LEU A 46 14.93 -15.70 -1.35
C LEU A 46 15.61 -17.06 -1.23
N GLY A 47 14.83 -18.13 -1.21
CA GLY A 47 15.38 -19.48 -1.26
C GLY A 47 16.15 -19.77 -2.56
N LYS A 48 15.67 -19.29 -3.71
CA LYS A 48 16.36 -19.43 -5.00
C LYS A 48 17.63 -18.57 -5.09
N LEU A 49 17.64 -17.40 -4.47
CA LEU A 49 18.81 -16.52 -4.45
C LEU A 49 20.01 -17.12 -3.71
N ASP A 50 19.77 -18.02 -2.77
CA ASP A 50 20.84 -18.71 -2.02
C ASP A 50 21.78 -19.53 -2.92
N GLY A 51 21.26 -20.11 -4.00
CA GLY A 51 22.02 -20.95 -4.93
C GLY A 51 22.30 -20.34 -6.31
N VAL A 52 21.96 -19.06 -6.52
CA VAL A 52 22.08 -18.44 -7.84
C VAL A 52 23.55 -18.18 -8.20
N ASP A 53 23.91 -18.46 -9.46
CA ASP A 53 25.23 -18.15 -9.98
C ASP A 53 25.44 -16.64 -10.19
N LEU A 54 26.22 -16.03 -9.30
CA LEU A 54 26.52 -14.59 -9.36
C LEU A 54 27.43 -14.23 -10.54
N SER A 55 28.23 -15.17 -11.04
CA SER A 55 29.16 -14.90 -12.16
C SER A 55 28.43 -14.78 -13.50
N SER A 56 27.21 -15.31 -13.60
CA SER A 56 26.35 -15.21 -14.78
C SER A 56 25.55 -13.89 -14.85
N ALA A 57 25.74 -12.97 -13.91
CA ALA A 57 24.97 -11.72 -13.84
C ALA A 57 25.05 -10.92 -15.15
N ASN A 58 23.89 -10.56 -15.68
CA ASN A 58 23.77 -9.80 -16.92
C ASN A 58 22.58 -8.83 -16.86
N GLN A 59 22.77 -7.62 -17.41
CA GLN A 59 21.76 -6.55 -17.35
C GLN A 59 20.55 -6.77 -18.26
N ILE A 60 20.68 -7.60 -19.31
CA ILE A 60 19.57 -7.91 -20.23
C ILE A 60 18.78 -9.09 -19.67
N TYR A 61 19.45 -10.20 -19.39
CA TYR A 61 18.86 -11.38 -18.81
C TYR A 61 19.90 -12.17 -17.99
N SER A 62 19.52 -12.55 -16.80
CA SER A 62 20.15 -13.59 -15.97
C SER A 62 19.16 -13.98 -14.88
N ASP A 63 19.32 -15.19 -14.33
CA ASP A 63 18.49 -15.65 -13.21
C ASP A 63 18.61 -14.70 -12.00
N LEU A 64 19.83 -14.24 -11.72
CA LEU A 64 20.04 -13.23 -10.66
C LEU A 64 19.20 -11.97 -10.89
N ARG A 65 19.20 -11.43 -12.11
CA ARG A 65 18.44 -10.23 -12.45
C ARG A 65 16.93 -10.46 -12.27
N ALA A 66 16.41 -11.56 -12.83
CA ALA A 66 15.00 -11.90 -12.72
C ALA A 66 14.57 -12.03 -11.26
N LEU A 67 15.31 -12.81 -10.45
CA LEU A 67 15.02 -12.96 -9.02
C LEU A 67 15.08 -11.64 -8.25
N LYS A 68 16.07 -10.76 -8.53
CA LYS A 68 16.19 -9.46 -7.84
C LYS A 68 15.06 -8.49 -8.21
N VAL A 69 14.63 -8.45 -9.46
CA VAL A 69 13.50 -7.63 -9.90
C VAL A 69 12.19 -8.13 -9.28
N ASP A 70 11.92 -9.45 -9.38
CA ASP A 70 10.71 -10.05 -8.83
C ASP A 70 10.66 -9.97 -7.30
N LEU A 71 11.83 -10.02 -6.63
CA LEU A 71 11.90 -9.82 -5.18
C LEU A 71 11.39 -8.43 -4.78
N THR A 72 11.77 -7.38 -5.51
CA THR A 72 11.29 -6.01 -5.21
C THR A 72 9.78 -5.89 -5.41
N PHE A 73 9.25 -6.56 -6.44
CA PHE A 73 7.81 -6.60 -6.67
C PHE A 73 7.07 -7.34 -5.54
N ALA A 74 7.58 -8.49 -5.10
CA ALA A 74 6.99 -9.25 -4.00
C ALA A 74 7.05 -8.48 -2.66
N ILE A 75 8.19 -7.84 -2.34
CA ILE A 75 8.35 -7.03 -1.12
C ILE A 75 7.42 -5.82 -1.16
N GLY A 76 7.34 -5.12 -2.29
CA GLY A 76 6.40 -4.01 -2.48
C GLY A 76 4.97 -4.48 -2.28
N GLY A 77 4.58 -5.59 -2.92
CA GLY A 77 3.26 -6.18 -2.76
C GLY A 77 2.93 -6.49 -1.30
N ILE A 78 3.87 -7.06 -0.53
CA ILE A 78 3.67 -7.30 0.90
C ILE A 78 3.42 -5.99 1.65
N LYS A 79 4.34 -5.04 1.54
CA LYS A 79 4.31 -3.78 2.32
C LYS A 79 3.08 -2.93 1.98
N ASN A 80 2.76 -2.80 0.70
CA ASN A 80 1.62 -2.03 0.24
C ASN A 80 0.30 -2.59 0.80
N HIS A 81 0.10 -3.91 0.70
CA HIS A 81 -1.10 -4.56 1.23
C HIS A 81 -1.15 -4.53 2.77
N GLU A 82 -0.01 -4.64 3.46
CA GLU A 82 0.02 -4.50 4.91
C GLU A 82 -0.45 -3.12 5.37
N ILE A 83 -0.05 -2.04 4.67
CA ILE A 83 -0.55 -0.69 4.95
C ILE A 83 -2.05 -0.60 4.65
N TYR A 84 -2.48 -1.09 3.48
CA TYR A 84 -3.89 -1.08 3.06
C TYR A 84 -4.80 -1.78 4.08
N PHE A 85 -4.48 -3.00 4.50
CA PHE A 85 -5.28 -3.73 5.46
C PHE A 85 -5.18 -3.17 6.90
N GLU A 86 -4.06 -2.54 7.26
CA GLU A 86 -3.86 -2.00 8.60
C GLU A 86 -4.72 -0.77 8.86
N HIS A 87 -4.86 0.14 7.89
CA HIS A 87 -5.59 1.39 8.07
C HIS A 87 -7.05 1.36 7.56
N LEU A 88 -7.60 0.18 7.25
CA LEU A 88 -9.01 -0.02 6.96
C LEU A 88 -9.73 -0.70 8.14
N GLY A 89 -11.07 -0.63 8.14
CA GLY A 89 -11.94 -1.17 9.18
C GLY A 89 -12.25 -0.18 10.29
N GLY A 90 -12.05 1.12 10.03
CA GLY A 90 -12.51 2.22 10.87
C GLY A 90 -13.91 2.70 10.49
N ALA A 91 -14.32 3.81 11.08
CA ALA A 91 -15.62 4.44 10.84
C ALA A 91 -15.58 5.49 9.70
N GLY A 92 -14.46 5.66 9.03
CA GLY A 92 -14.28 6.68 7.99
C GLY A 92 -14.50 8.10 8.50
N GLY A 93 -15.23 8.89 7.73
CA GLY A 93 -15.53 10.30 8.07
C GLY A 93 -14.32 11.21 7.93
N ASP A 94 -14.40 12.37 8.58
CA ASP A 94 -13.29 13.32 8.57
C ASP A 94 -12.20 12.89 9.56
N PRO A 95 -10.91 13.04 9.20
CA PRO A 95 -9.81 12.78 10.09
C PRO A 95 -9.85 13.69 11.32
N SER A 96 -9.27 13.23 12.40
CA SER A 96 -9.06 14.02 13.62
C SER A 96 -7.62 13.85 14.12
N GLY A 97 -7.17 14.71 15.03
CA GLY A 97 -5.83 14.64 15.60
C GLY A 97 -4.74 15.07 14.63
N LEU A 98 -3.52 14.57 14.83
CA LEU A 98 -2.33 15.04 14.11
C LEU A 98 -2.44 14.96 12.59
N ILE A 99 -3.07 13.89 12.07
CA ILE A 99 -3.23 13.75 10.61
C ILE A 99 -4.16 14.81 10.04
N ALA A 100 -5.20 15.24 10.77
CA ALA A 100 -6.08 16.32 10.34
C ALA A 100 -5.31 17.63 10.22
N ASP A 101 -4.50 17.97 11.24
CA ASP A 101 -3.68 19.19 11.24
C ASP A 101 -2.70 19.20 10.06
N LEU A 102 -2.07 18.05 9.76
CA LEU A 102 -1.19 17.89 8.60
C LEU A 102 -1.93 18.07 7.27
N ILE A 103 -3.13 17.47 7.14
CA ILE A 103 -3.95 17.61 5.93
C ILE A 103 -4.38 19.07 5.72
N GLU A 104 -4.86 19.74 6.77
CA GLU A 104 -5.24 21.15 6.65
C GLU A 104 -4.05 22.05 6.29
N ARG A 105 -2.89 21.81 6.90
CA ARG A 105 -1.67 22.56 6.61
C ARG A 105 -1.23 22.42 5.14
N ASP A 106 -1.27 21.20 4.61
CA ASP A 106 -0.60 20.87 3.35
C ASP A 106 -1.54 20.92 2.13
N PHE A 107 -2.84 20.66 2.33
CA PHE A 107 -3.86 20.64 1.27
C PHE A 107 -4.88 21.78 1.41
N GLY A 108 -4.93 22.48 2.55
CA GLY A 108 -5.87 23.57 2.81
C GLY A 108 -7.21 23.11 3.40
N SER A 109 -7.67 21.91 3.09
CA SER A 109 -8.84 21.29 3.72
C SER A 109 -8.85 19.76 3.53
N VAL A 110 -9.62 19.07 4.37
CA VAL A 110 -9.89 17.64 4.21
C VAL A 110 -10.55 17.34 2.87
N GLN A 111 -11.45 18.23 2.42
CA GLN A 111 -12.15 18.07 1.13
C GLN A 111 -11.17 18.19 -0.05
N ASP A 112 -10.23 19.12 0.00
CA ASP A 112 -9.22 19.27 -1.06
C ASP A 112 -8.30 18.07 -1.11
N TRP A 113 -7.84 17.55 0.05
CA TRP A 113 -7.08 16.32 0.14
C TRP A 113 -7.85 15.11 -0.46
N ARG A 114 -9.13 14.93 -0.07
CA ARG A 114 -9.98 13.85 -0.62
C ARG A 114 -10.13 13.97 -2.13
N THR A 115 -10.36 15.17 -2.64
CA THR A 115 -10.50 15.46 -4.06
C THR A 115 -9.22 15.11 -4.82
N ASP A 116 -8.07 15.53 -4.30
CA ASP A 116 -6.77 15.24 -4.89
C ASP A 116 -6.42 13.74 -4.83
N LEU A 117 -6.61 13.07 -3.68
CA LEU A 117 -6.34 11.64 -3.57
C LEU A 117 -7.28 10.81 -4.46
N LYS A 118 -8.57 11.19 -4.57
CA LYS A 118 -9.51 10.54 -5.48
C LYS A 118 -9.07 10.71 -6.95
N ALA A 119 -8.69 11.90 -7.36
CA ALA A 119 -8.18 12.16 -8.71
C ALA A 119 -6.89 11.38 -8.97
N THR A 120 -5.98 11.31 -8.00
CA THR A 120 -4.75 10.52 -8.04
C THR A 120 -5.07 9.03 -8.22
N GLY A 121 -6.06 8.49 -7.49
CA GLY A 121 -6.54 7.13 -7.62
C GLY A 121 -7.19 6.82 -8.97
N MET A 122 -7.94 7.78 -9.52
CA MET A 122 -8.51 7.65 -10.87
C MET A 122 -7.43 7.65 -11.97
N ALA A 123 -6.32 8.35 -11.74
CA ALA A 123 -5.19 8.43 -12.68
C ALA A 123 -4.22 7.23 -12.56
N GLY A 124 -4.21 6.53 -11.42
CA GLY A 124 -3.31 5.42 -11.15
C GLY A 124 -3.71 4.10 -11.80
N ARG A 125 -2.73 3.20 -12.00
CA ARG A 125 -2.95 1.82 -12.46
C ARG A 125 -2.76 0.79 -11.37
N GLY A 126 -2.13 1.18 -10.25
CA GLY A 126 -1.84 0.29 -9.14
C GLY A 126 -2.24 0.91 -7.81
N TRP A 127 -1.59 1.98 -7.42
CA TRP A 127 -1.73 2.60 -6.11
C TRP A 127 -1.84 4.12 -6.19
N ALA A 128 -2.56 4.71 -5.26
CA ALA A 128 -2.48 6.12 -4.93
C ALA A 128 -2.13 6.26 -3.44
N TRP A 129 -1.23 7.14 -3.15
CA TRP A 129 -0.65 7.30 -1.83
C TRP A 129 -0.82 8.72 -1.30
N THR A 130 -1.13 8.87 -0.02
CA THR A 130 -0.76 10.05 0.76
C THR A 130 0.47 9.69 1.56
N ALA A 131 1.56 10.41 1.37
CA ALA A 131 2.81 10.20 2.09
C ALA A 131 3.35 11.50 2.68
N TYR A 132 4.18 11.37 3.72
CA TYR A 132 4.94 12.47 4.27
C TYR A 132 6.34 12.48 3.68
N ASP A 133 6.71 13.57 3.01
CA ASP A 133 8.04 13.82 2.49
C ASP A 133 8.90 14.45 3.58
N TRP A 134 9.98 13.76 3.96
CA TRP A 134 10.88 14.23 5.02
C TRP A 134 11.81 15.34 4.59
N ASP A 135 12.06 15.49 3.28
CA ASP A 135 12.93 16.54 2.76
C ASP A 135 12.16 17.87 2.67
N GLU A 136 10.89 17.81 2.31
CA GLU A 136 10.03 19.00 2.24
C GLU A 136 9.22 19.25 3.52
N GLY A 137 9.13 18.26 4.41
CA GLY A 137 8.41 18.36 5.67
C GLY A 137 6.89 18.47 5.50
N ARG A 138 6.31 17.83 4.46
CA ARG A 138 4.89 17.95 4.12
C ARG A 138 4.26 16.68 3.58
N LEU A 139 2.93 16.63 3.62
CA LEU A 139 2.15 15.61 2.93
C LEU A 139 2.05 15.93 1.43
N PHE A 140 1.97 14.86 0.63
CA PHE A 140 1.64 14.93 -0.79
C PHE A 140 0.96 13.65 -1.25
N ASN A 141 0.18 13.75 -2.35
CA ASN A 141 -0.40 12.57 -3.00
C ASN A 141 0.39 12.22 -4.26
N TYR A 142 0.58 10.93 -4.53
CA TYR A 142 1.27 10.47 -5.74
C TYR A 142 0.77 9.10 -6.21
N VAL A 143 1.09 8.76 -7.46
CA VAL A 143 0.74 7.50 -8.13
C VAL A 143 1.88 6.50 -8.04
N GLY A 144 1.55 5.22 -7.79
CA GLY A 144 2.46 4.08 -7.96
C GLY A 144 1.81 3.04 -8.87
N ASP A 145 2.28 2.89 -10.11
CA ASP A 145 1.63 2.04 -11.13
C ASP A 145 1.91 0.54 -10.99
N ALA A 146 2.82 0.14 -10.12
CA ALA A 146 3.09 -1.25 -9.78
C ALA A 146 3.51 -1.41 -8.33
N GLN A 147 3.65 -2.66 -7.86
CA GLN A 147 4.03 -2.92 -6.47
C GLN A 147 5.38 -2.31 -6.08
N ASN A 148 6.27 -2.12 -7.04
CA ASN A 148 7.63 -1.62 -6.85
C ASN A 148 8.00 -0.43 -7.75
N SER A 149 7.02 0.22 -8.39
CA SER A 149 7.28 1.40 -9.23
C SER A 149 7.10 2.69 -8.44
N TYR A 150 7.90 3.68 -8.81
CA TYR A 150 7.89 5.06 -8.27
C TYR A 150 7.98 5.14 -6.73
N PRO A 151 8.91 4.39 -6.08
CA PRO A 151 9.18 4.66 -4.68
C PRO A 151 9.75 6.08 -4.58
N ILE A 152 9.22 6.86 -3.64
CA ILE A 152 9.78 8.17 -3.31
C ILE A 152 10.71 7.97 -2.11
N TRP A 153 12.00 8.22 -2.33
CA TRP A 153 12.97 8.12 -1.26
C TRP A 153 12.72 9.15 -0.18
N ASN A 154 12.94 8.77 1.06
CA ASN A 154 12.72 9.61 2.23
C ASN A 154 11.25 10.08 2.40
N ALA A 155 10.30 9.31 1.87
CA ALA A 155 8.87 9.51 2.10
C ALA A 155 8.27 8.35 2.89
N THR A 156 7.33 8.66 3.79
CA THR A 156 6.62 7.66 4.59
C THR A 156 5.15 7.62 4.18
N PRO A 157 4.65 6.50 3.63
CA PRO A 157 3.23 6.37 3.28
C PRO A 157 2.36 6.32 4.53
N LEU A 158 1.27 7.09 4.53
CA LEU A 158 0.28 7.16 5.60
C LEU A 158 -1.11 6.70 5.14
N VAL A 159 -1.47 6.91 3.87
CA VAL A 159 -2.69 6.35 3.27
C VAL A 159 -2.31 5.62 1.99
N ALA A 160 -2.79 4.39 1.86
CA ALA A 160 -2.56 3.51 0.72
C ALA A 160 -3.90 3.16 0.07
N LEU A 161 -4.21 3.75 -1.06
CA LEU A 161 -5.40 3.43 -1.85
C LEU A 161 -5.00 2.46 -2.96
N ASP A 162 -5.42 1.20 -2.86
CA ASP A 162 -5.25 0.21 -3.91
C ASP A 162 -6.25 0.45 -5.03
N VAL A 163 -5.78 0.70 -6.24
CA VAL A 163 -6.60 0.93 -7.44
C VAL A 163 -6.38 -0.12 -8.53
N TYR A 164 -5.70 -1.22 -8.20
CA TYR A 164 -5.77 -2.43 -9.01
C TYR A 164 -7.21 -2.97 -9.04
N GLU A 165 -7.62 -3.54 -10.14
CA GLU A 165 -8.98 -4.10 -10.29
C GLU A 165 -9.29 -5.18 -9.24
N HIS A 166 -8.30 -5.93 -8.77
CA HIS A 166 -8.52 -6.94 -7.74
C HIS A 166 -9.03 -6.37 -6.40
N ALA A 167 -8.82 -5.08 -6.15
CA ALA A 167 -9.28 -4.44 -4.92
C ALA A 167 -10.78 -4.13 -4.94
N TYR A 168 -11.41 -4.08 -6.14
CA TYR A 168 -12.79 -3.58 -6.25
C TYR A 168 -13.65 -4.23 -7.33
N PHE A 169 -13.09 -4.97 -8.29
CA PHE A 169 -13.83 -5.43 -9.47
C PHE A 169 -15.02 -6.34 -9.14
N LEU A 170 -14.95 -7.15 -8.09
CA LEU A 170 -16.06 -8.02 -7.68
C LEU A 170 -17.29 -7.21 -7.23
N ASP A 171 -17.11 -6.07 -6.60
CA ASP A 171 -18.20 -5.23 -6.07
C ASP A 171 -18.61 -4.13 -7.05
N TYR A 172 -17.64 -3.51 -7.72
CA TYR A 172 -17.82 -2.28 -8.49
C TYR A 172 -17.59 -2.43 -9.99
N GLN A 173 -17.05 -3.56 -10.45
CA GLN A 173 -16.68 -3.78 -11.86
C GLN A 173 -15.79 -2.63 -12.37
N THR A 174 -16.28 -1.80 -13.31
CA THR A 174 -15.52 -0.67 -13.86
C THR A 174 -15.74 0.65 -13.13
N ASP A 175 -16.61 0.67 -12.11
CA ASP A 175 -16.91 1.90 -11.33
C ASP A 175 -15.89 2.09 -10.18
N ARG A 176 -14.66 2.40 -10.58
CA ARG A 176 -13.59 2.72 -9.61
C ARG A 176 -13.93 3.93 -8.73
N ALA A 177 -14.69 4.90 -9.25
CA ALA A 177 -14.99 6.12 -8.51
C ALA A 177 -15.81 5.82 -7.25
N SER A 178 -16.82 4.96 -7.36
CA SER A 178 -17.65 4.53 -6.21
C SER A 178 -16.86 3.67 -5.22
N TYR A 179 -15.93 2.82 -5.71
CA TYR A 179 -15.02 2.10 -4.83
C TYR A 179 -14.13 3.03 -4.00
N ILE A 180 -13.58 4.10 -4.62
CA ILE A 180 -12.75 5.06 -3.89
C ILE A 180 -13.56 5.78 -2.80
N ASP A 181 -14.84 6.08 -3.05
CA ASP A 181 -15.71 6.65 -2.03
C ASP A 181 -15.90 5.67 -0.86
N ALA A 182 -16.21 4.39 -1.15
CA ALA A 182 -16.30 3.36 -0.13
C ALA A 182 -14.96 3.15 0.64
N PHE A 183 -13.82 3.26 -0.03
CA PHE A 183 -12.52 3.23 0.64
C PHE A 183 -12.40 4.33 1.71
N PHE A 184 -12.76 5.57 1.40
CA PHE A 184 -12.74 6.68 2.36
C PHE A 184 -13.66 6.44 3.57
N ASP A 185 -14.82 5.80 3.34
CA ASP A 185 -15.80 5.54 4.40
C ASP A 185 -15.37 4.44 5.37
N ASN A 186 -14.28 3.73 5.06
CA ASN A 186 -13.73 2.66 5.90
C ASN A 186 -12.33 2.97 6.47
N LEU A 187 -11.80 4.20 6.30
CA LEU A 187 -10.50 4.55 6.86
C LEU A 187 -10.51 4.53 8.40
N ASP A 188 -9.48 3.94 8.97
CA ASP A 188 -9.20 3.97 10.40
C ASP A 188 -8.20 5.08 10.73
N TRP A 189 -8.71 6.25 11.01
CA TRP A 189 -7.90 7.42 11.33
C TRP A 189 -7.08 7.26 12.62
N SER A 190 -7.52 6.38 13.54
CA SER A 190 -6.73 6.09 14.75
C SER A 190 -5.42 5.40 14.38
N THR A 191 -5.46 4.43 13.49
CA THR A 191 -4.27 3.76 12.96
C THR A 191 -3.34 4.74 12.23
N VAL A 192 -3.88 5.63 11.41
CA VAL A 192 -3.06 6.65 10.72
C VAL A 192 -2.40 7.61 11.72
N ASN A 193 -3.13 8.07 12.75
CA ASN A 193 -2.56 8.91 13.82
C ASN A 193 -1.45 8.19 14.61
N ASP A 194 -1.63 6.89 14.89
CA ASP A 194 -0.60 6.09 15.55
C ASP A 194 0.70 6.03 14.72
N TRP A 195 0.59 5.98 13.39
CA TRP A 195 1.76 6.05 12.51
C TRP A 195 2.40 7.44 12.50
N VAL A 196 1.60 8.53 12.44
CA VAL A 196 2.11 9.90 12.55
C VAL A 196 2.91 10.06 13.85
N ALA A 197 2.35 9.59 14.97
CA ALA A 197 3.02 9.64 16.27
C ALA A 197 4.27 8.74 16.32
N LYS A 198 4.19 7.52 15.83
CA LYS A 198 5.29 6.55 15.78
C LYS A 198 6.49 7.06 14.99
N TYR A 199 6.22 7.71 13.87
CA TYR A 199 7.27 8.29 13.02
C TYR A 199 7.69 9.68 13.47
N GLN A 200 7.07 10.24 14.52
CA GLN A 200 7.37 11.56 15.06
C GLN A 200 7.23 12.68 14.02
N ILE A 201 6.24 12.56 13.14
CA ILE A 201 5.94 13.58 12.14
C ILE A 201 5.41 14.82 12.86
N GLN A 202 6.01 15.98 12.57
CA GLN A 202 5.66 17.26 13.18
C GLN A 202 4.55 17.95 12.40
N THR A 203 3.56 18.50 13.10
CA THR A 203 2.49 19.34 12.54
C THR A 203 2.93 20.78 12.33
#